data_fdf771289f2dc0028115b2cc0e5dc915
#
_entry.id   fdf771289f2dc0028115b2cc0e5dc915
#
_cell.length_a   1.000
_cell.length_b   1.000
_cell.length_c   1.000
_cell.angle_alpha   90.00
_cell.angle_beta   90.00
_cell.angle_gamma   90.00
#
_symmetry.space_group_name_H-M   'P 1'
#
loop_
_entity.id
_entity.type
_entity.pdbx_description
1 polymer ?
#
loop_
_entity_poly.entity_id
_entity_poly.type
_entity_poly.pdbx_seq_one_letter_code
_entity_poly.pdbx_strand_id
1 'polypeptide(L)'
;MNSYTIYAPATGINNLAINIIRISGKKSAELLKKLTLKKIPESRVLSLRKLYDPKTKKLLDFCLVVWMPGPKSYTGEDSFEIHCHGGKATIEKFFSVFNEI
;
A
#
# COMPACT_ATOMS: atom_id res chain seq x y z
N MET A 1 11.17 -7.32 0.51
CA MET A 1 10.62 -6.57 1.66
C MET A 1 11.16 -7.15 2.96
N ASN A 2 11.36 -6.30 3.97
CA ASN A 2 11.95 -6.72 5.24
C ASN A 2 10.97 -7.62 6.02
N SER A 3 11.51 -8.60 6.77
CA SER A 3 10.70 -9.54 7.55
C SER A 3 9.88 -8.89 8.66
N TYR A 4 10.22 -7.65 9.03
CA TYR A 4 9.49 -6.92 10.08
C TYR A 4 8.34 -6.06 9.55
N THR A 5 8.12 -6.06 8.26
CA THR A 5 7.02 -5.34 7.63
C THR A 5 6.21 -6.31 6.81
N ILE A 6 4.93 -6.40 7.11
CA ILE A 6 4.03 -7.34 6.47
C ILE A 6 2.98 -6.63 5.63
N TYR A 7 2.48 -7.31 4.63
CA TYR A 7 1.38 -6.86 3.81
C TYR A 7 0.40 -8.00 3.59
N ALA A 8 -0.86 -7.67 3.50
CA ALA A 8 -1.93 -8.66 3.31
C ALA A 8 -3.18 -8.00 2.77
N PRO A 9 -4.03 -8.74 2.06
CA PRO A 9 -5.36 -8.22 1.76
C PRO A 9 -6.14 -8.07 3.05
N ALA A 10 -6.74 -6.92 3.26
CA ALA A 10 -7.61 -6.66 4.39
C ALA A 10 -9.07 -7.06 4.08
N THR A 11 -9.35 -7.35 2.82
CA THR A 11 -10.63 -7.88 2.35
C THR A 11 -10.38 -9.19 1.61
N GLY A 12 -11.39 -9.98 1.39
CA GLY A 12 -11.24 -11.21 0.62
C GLY A 12 -10.88 -10.92 -0.83
N ILE A 13 -10.06 -11.81 -1.43
CA ILE A 13 -9.71 -11.70 -2.85
C ILE A 13 -10.79 -12.40 -3.66
N ASN A 14 -11.87 -11.71 -3.92
CA ASN A 14 -12.94 -12.17 -4.78
C ASN A 14 -13.37 -11.01 -5.68
N ASN A 15 -14.54 -11.07 -6.25
CA ASN A 15 -14.96 -10.10 -7.25
C ASN A 15 -15.47 -8.80 -6.65
N LEU A 16 -14.71 -8.22 -5.71
CA LEU A 16 -15.05 -6.93 -5.14
C LEU A 16 -14.57 -5.81 -6.06
N ALA A 17 -15.36 -4.76 -6.15
CA ALA A 17 -14.98 -3.57 -6.93
C ALA A 17 -13.77 -2.86 -6.30
N ILE A 18 -13.64 -2.90 -4.98
CA ILE A 18 -12.54 -2.29 -4.25
C ILE A 18 -11.93 -3.33 -3.32
N ASN A 19 -10.61 -3.43 -3.35
CA ASN A 19 -9.86 -4.27 -2.45
C ASN A 19 -8.94 -3.42 -1.59
N ILE A 20 -8.77 -3.82 -0.33
CA ILE A 20 -7.93 -3.10 0.61
C ILE A 20 -6.70 -3.94 0.91
N ILE A 21 -5.52 -3.36 0.67
CA ILE A 21 -4.24 -3.95 1.03
C ILE A 21 -3.70 -3.15 2.19
N ARG A 22 -3.36 -3.83 3.29
CA ARG A 22 -2.77 -3.19 4.47
C ARG A 22 -1.31 -3.57 4.59
N ILE A 23 -0.47 -2.57 4.77
CA ILE A 23 0.97 -2.74 4.98
C ILE A 23 1.29 -2.21 6.38
N SER A 24 1.99 -3.01 7.18
CA SER A 24 2.30 -2.64 8.55
C SER A 24 3.72 -3.07 8.90
N GLY A 25 4.44 -2.22 9.61
CA GLY A 25 5.78 -2.53 10.07
C GLY A 25 6.75 -1.37 9.90
N LYS A 26 8.00 -1.60 10.29
CA LYS A 26 9.04 -0.57 10.32
C LYS A 26 9.36 0.04 8.96
N LYS A 27 9.15 -0.72 7.89
CA LYS A 27 9.49 -0.28 6.53
C LYS A 27 8.30 0.34 5.79
N SER A 28 7.17 0.52 6.46
CA SER A 28 5.97 1.04 5.82
C SER A 28 6.18 2.42 5.21
N ALA A 29 6.77 3.36 5.96
CA ALA A 29 7.03 4.70 5.44
C ALA A 29 7.95 4.67 4.21
N GLU A 30 9.00 3.85 4.28
CA GLU A 30 9.95 3.73 3.18
C GLU A 30 9.26 3.15 1.93
N LEU A 31 8.46 2.12 2.11
CA LEU A 31 7.72 1.52 0.99
C LEU A 31 6.73 2.52 0.39
N LEU A 32 5.99 3.24 1.23
CA LEU A 32 5.04 4.22 0.75
C LEU A 32 5.73 5.33 -0.05
N LYS A 33 6.89 5.80 0.41
CA LYS A 33 7.68 6.79 -0.34
C LYS A 33 8.07 6.27 -1.72
N LYS A 34 8.46 5.00 -1.81
CA LYS A 34 8.83 4.39 -3.08
C LYS A 34 7.65 4.31 -4.03
N LEU A 35 6.48 3.91 -3.52
CA LEU A 35 5.28 3.79 -4.34
C LEU A 35 4.74 5.13 -4.82
N THR A 36 4.88 6.18 -4.02
CA THR A 36 4.37 7.52 -4.35
C THR A 36 5.41 8.42 -4.98
N LEU A 37 6.60 7.91 -5.25
CA LEU A 37 7.74 8.68 -5.75
C LEU A 37 8.05 9.88 -4.83
N LYS A 38 8.13 9.60 -3.52
CA LYS A 38 8.49 10.54 -2.45
C LYS A 38 7.38 11.51 -2.04
N LYS A 39 6.14 11.24 -2.42
CA LYS A 39 5.01 12.12 -2.06
C LYS A 39 4.06 11.43 -1.11
N ILE A 40 4.47 11.29 0.15
CA ILE A 40 3.63 10.67 1.18
C ILE A 40 2.40 11.54 1.44
N PRO A 41 1.19 10.94 1.47
CA PRO A 41 -0.02 11.67 1.83
C PRO A 41 0.01 12.17 3.28
N GLU A 42 -0.80 13.18 3.56
CA GLU A 42 -1.02 13.63 4.93
C GLU A 42 -1.55 12.48 5.78
N SER A 43 -1.05 12.34 7.01
CA SER A 43 -1.44 11.25 7.89
C SER A 43 -2.93 11.26 8.22
N ARG A 44 -3.53 10.07 8.24
CA ARG A 44 -4.93 9.86 8.60
C ARG A 44 -5.95 10.54 7.69
N VAL A 45 -5.50 10.90 6.48
CA VAL A 45 -6.38 11.45 5.44
C VAL A 45 -6.38 10.47 4.29
N LEU A 46 -7.56 9.97 3.94
CA LEU A 46 -7.74 9.12 2.78
C LEU A 46 -7.65 10.00 1.53
N SER A 47 -6.64 9.78 0.71
CA SER A 47 -6.39 10.65 -0.44
C SER A 47 -6.11 9.84 -1.70
N LEU A 48 -6.51 10.39 -2.83
CA LEU A 48 -6.33 9.77 -4.13
C LEU A 48 -4.89 9.97 -4.59
N ARG A 49 -4.19 8.88 -4.91
CA ARG A 49 -2.78 8.91 -5.30
C ARG A 49 -2.51 7.97 -6.45
N LYS A 50 -1.58 8.36 -7.29
CA LYS A 50 -0.99 7.47 -8.29
C LYS A 50 0.14 6.70 -7.60
N LEU A 51 0.13 5.39 -7.75
CA LEU A 51 1.16 4.52 -7.19
C LEU A 51 1.94 3.87 -8.32
N TYR A 52 3.25 3.77 -8.15
CA TYR A 52 4.17 3.37 -9.20
C TYR A 52 5.03 2.20 -8.77
N ASP A 53 5.44 1.39 -9.74
CA ASP A 53 6.52 0.43 -9.54
C ASP A 53 7.82 1.23 -9.36
N PRO A 54 8.50 1.10 -8.21
CA PRO A 54 9.70 1.90 -7.98
C PRO A 54 10.86 1.59 -8.92
N LYS A 55 10.90 0.39 -9.50
CA LYS A 55 11.95 0.02 -10.45
C LYS A 55 11.71 0.58 -11.84
N THR A 56 10.51 0.36 -12.37
CA THR A 56 10.20 0.72 -13.76
C THR A 56 9.61 2.11 -13.90
N LYS A 57 9.12 2.68 -12.78
CA LYS A 57 8.38 3.96 -12.73
C LYS A 57 7.05 3.91 -13.49
N LYS A 58 6.57 2.71 -13.81
CA LYS A 58 5.27 2.54 -14.45
C LYS A 58 4.15 2.63 -13.42
N LEU A 59 3.05 3.22 -13.82
CA LEU A 59 1.87 3.34 -12.97
C LEU A 59 1.32 1.95 -12.63
N LEU A 60 1.14 1.67 -11.34
CA LEU A 60 0.47 0.47 -10.85
C LEU A 60 -1.02 0.66 -10.80
N ASP A 61 -1.46 1.74 -10.16
CA ASP A 61 -2.87 2.05 -10.02
C ASP A 61 -3.04 3.49 -9.54
N PHE A 62 -4.24 4.02 -9.75
CA PHE A 62 -4.66 5.31 -9.23
C PHE A 62 -5.75 5.03 -8.20
N CYS A 63 -5.42 5.12 -6.93
CA CYS A 63 -6.25 4.59 -5.86
C CYS A 63 -6.19 5.45 -4.59
N LEU A 64 -7.07 5.14 -3.66
CA LEU A 64 -7.08 5.83 -2.37
C LEU A 64 -6.03 5.23 -1.45
N VAL A 65 -5.32 6.08 -0.73
CA VAL A 65 -4.27 5.69 0.20
C VAL A 65 -4.48 6.42 1.51
N VAL A 66 -4.30 5.72 2.62
CA VAL A 66 -4.28 6.35 3.94
C VAL A 66 -3.00 5.96 4.66
N TRP A 67 -2.25 6.96 5.11
CA TRP A 67 -1.02 6.80 5.87
C TRP A 67 -1.34 6.91 7.36
N MET A 68 -0.96 5.91 8.13
CA MET A 68 -1.23 5.85 9.57
C MET A 68 0.07 5.59 10.33
N PRO A 69 0.81 6.66 10.67
CA PRO A 69 2.02 6.48 11.48
C PRO A 69 1.67 6.00 12.88
N GLY A 70 2.48 5.06 13.39
CA GLY A 70 2.30 4.57 14.75
C GLY A 70 2.63 5.64 15.79
N PRO A 71 2.22 5.41 17.06
CA PRO A 71 1.50 4.23 17.54
C PRO A 71 -0.01 4.25 17.30
N LYS A 72 -0.56 5.34 16.79
CA LYS A 72 -2.01 5.49 16.59
C LYS A 72 -2.42 4.88 15.24
N SER A 73 -2.30 3.56 15.14
CA SER A 73 -2.68 2.78 13.97
C SER A 73 -3.32 1.47 14.44
N TYR A 74 -3.89 0.70 13.52
CA TYR A 74 -4.53 -0.57 13.88
C TYR A 74 -3.56 -1.55 14.54
N THR A 75 -2.31 -1.54 14.14
CA THR A 75 -1.30 -2.48 14.63
C THR A 75 -0.39 -1.90 15.69
N GLY A 76 -0.48 -0.60 15.96
CA GLY A 76 0.45 0.12 16.84
C GLY A 76 1.76 0.48 16.17
N GLU A 77 1.98 0.05 14.92
CA GLU A 77 3.16 0.34 14.14
C GLU A 77 2.83 1.30 13.00
N ASP A 78 3.85 1.80 12.31
CA ASP A 78 3.63 2.53 11.06
C ASP A 78 2.91 1.62 10.07
N SER A 79 1.86 2.12 9.45
CA SER A 79 1.10 1.35 8.48
C SER A 79 0.46 2.25 7.45
N PHE A 80 0.08 1.65 6.32
CA PHE A 80 -0.76 2.33 5.35
C PHE A 80 -1.69 1.34 4.68
N GLU A 81 -2.77 1.86 4.13
CA GLU A 81 -3.72 1.06 3.37
C GLU A 81 -3.83 1.60 1.96
N ILE A 82 -3.97 0.68 1.03
CA ILE A 82 -4.23 0.97 -0.38
C ILE A 82 -5.62 0.43 -0.69
N HIS A 83 -6.51 1.31 -1.12
CA HIS A 83 -7.85 0.93 -1.57
C HIS A 83 -7.84 0.95 -3.08
N CYS A 84 -7.64 -0.22 -3.69
CA CYS A 84 -7.42 -0.34 -5.12
C CYS A 84 -8.61 -1.00 -5.85
N HIS A 85 -8.62 -0.82 -7.15
CA HIS A 85 -9.63 -1.39 -8.03
C HIS A 85 -9.08 -2.63 -8.74
N GLY A 86 -9.94 -3.31 -9.51
CA GLY A 86 -9.48 -4.32 -10.45
C GLY A 86 -9.31 -5.72 -9.90
N GLY A 87 -9.65 -5.99 -8.67
CA GLY A 87 -9.71 -7.32 -8.12
C GLY A 87 -8.36 -8.01 -8.01
N LYS A 88 -8.34 -9.33 -8.23
CA LYS A 88 -7.20 -10.19 -7.95
C LYS A 88 -5.95 -9.82 -8.74
N ALA A 89 -6.09 -9.48 -10.01
CA ALA A 89 -4.94 -9.14 -10.85
C ALA A 89 -4.19 -7.90 -10.34
N THR A 90 -4.92 -6.89 -9.88
CA THR A 90 -4.31 -5.69 -9.32
C THR A 90 -3.59 -6.00 -8.01
N ILE A 91 -4.20 -6.80 -7.14
CA ILE A 91 -3.58 -7.21 -5.88
C ILE A 91 -2.29 -7.98 -6.15
N GLU A 92 -2.30 -8.91 -7.09
CA GLU A 92 -1.10 -9.68 -7.45
C GLU A 92 0.01 -8.79 -7.98
N LYS A 93 -0.33 -7.76 -8.74
CA LYS A 93 0.63 -6.78 -9.23
C LYS A 93 1.31 -6.05 -8.08
N PHE A 94 0.55 -5.58 -7.10
CA PHE A 94 1.12 -4.93 -5.92
C PHE A 94 2.01 -5.88 -5.13
N PHE A 95 1.56 -7.10 -4.89
CA PHE A 95 2.35 -8.08 -4.13
C PHE A 95 3.64 -8.45 -4.85
N SER A 96 3.61 -8.55 -6.17
CA SER A 96 4.81 -8.78 -6.96
C SER A 96 5.84 -7.67 -6.76
N VAL A 97 5.39 -6.43 -6.77
CA VAL A 97 6.26 -5.27 -6.52
C VAL A 97 6.81 -5.31 -5.10
N PHE A 98 5.97 -5.60 -4.11
CA PHE A 98 6.40 -5.65 -2.71
C PHE A 98 7.46 -6.72 -2.47
N ASN A 99 7.34 -7.86 -3.14
CA ASN A 99 8.31 -8.95 -2.99
C ASN A 99 9.69 -8.60 -3.53
N GLU A 100 9.79 -7.63 -4.41
CA GLU A 100 11.05 -7.22 -5.02
C GLU A 100 11.73 -6.05 -4.29
N ILE A 101 11.06 -5.48 -3.31
CA ILE A 101 11.62 -4.37 -2.52
C ILE A 101 12.33 -4.91 -1.23
#